data_f854a7dab9a2d8b3dbf78a005cae9027
#
_entry.id   f854a7dab9a2d8b3dbf78a005cae9027
#
_cell.length_a   1.000
_cell.length_b   1.000
_cell.length_c   1.000
_cell.angle_alpha   90.00
_cell.angle_beta   90.00
_cell.angle_gamma   90.00
#
_symmetry.space_group_name_H-M   'P 1'
#
loop_
_entity.id
_entity.type
_entity.pdbx_description
1 polymer ?
#
loop_
_entity_poly.entity_id
_entity_poly.type
_entity_poly.pdbx_seq_one_letter_code
_entity_poly.pdbx_strand_id
1 'polypeptide(L)'
;MDFDAILFDKDGTLFDFHGTWSSWTLDIIDHLCRNEASKKELVARALGYDLKNQNFLKSSLLIAGTAEQAADKIATFINDISKQEIEKFLLSSAKNVKLMEVIPLDKFLKNLQSKGVRIGLVTNDFEALAHLHLKAAGIHKYFDFIAGYEIVLLFIA
;
A
#
# COMPACT_ATOMS: atom_id res chain seq x y z
N MET A 1 13.33 -6.20 27.98
CA MET A 1 13.50 -5.69 26.61
C MET A 1 14.13 -4.32 26.76
N ASP A 2 15.12 -4.00 25.94
CA ASP A 2 15.90 -2.76 26.10
C ASP A 2 15.33 -1.60 25.25
N PHE A 3 14.03 -1.64 24.93
CA PHE A 3 13.34 -0.58 24.18
C PHE A 3 11.92 -0.36 24.71
N ASP A 4 11.50 0.90 24.71
CA ASP A 4 10.20 1.36 25.25
C ASP A 4 9.14 1.49 24.16
N ALA A 5 9.55 1.56 22.89
CA ALA A 5 8.66 1.71 21.73
C ALA A 5 9.21 1.04 20.49
N ILE A 6 8.30 0.68 19.57
CA ILE A 6 8.60 0.16 18.22
C ILE A 6 7.77 0.93 17.20
N LEU A 7 8.41 1.35 16.13
CA LEU A 7 7.73 1.85 14.93
C LEU A 7 7.78 0.77 13.85
N PHE A 8 6.61 0.38 13.36
CA PHE A 8 6.46 -0.56 12.25
C PHE A 8 6.18 0.19 10.96
N ASP A 9 6.74 -0.31 9.87
CA ASP A 9 6.19 -0.08 8.54
C ASP A 9 5.00 -1.01 8.29
N LYS A 10 4.14 -0.67 7.33
CA LYS A 10 2.91 -1.41 7.03
C LYS A 10 3.14 -2.53 6.02
N ASP A 11 3.44 -2.15 4.79
CA ASP A 11 3.45 -3.06 3.63
C ASP A 11 4.83 -3.71 3.45
N GLY A 12 4.89 -5.03 3.46
CA GLY A 12 6.14 -5.79 3.49
C GLY A 12 6.68 -6.01 4.91
N THR A 13 6.01 -5.50 5.95
CA THR A 13 6.40 -5.64 7.36
C THR A 13 5.29 -6.28 8.19
N LEU A 14 4.13 -5.63 8.33
CA LEU A 14 2.96 -6.19 8.99
C LEU A 14 2.13 -7.05 8.03
N PHE A 15 1.98 -6.60 6.80
CA PHE A 15 1.26 -7.32 5.75
C PHE A 15 2.22 -7.72 4.64
N ASP A 16 2.08 -8.96 4.16
CA ASP A 16 2.83 -9.42 3.00
C ASP A 16 2.50 -8.57 1.78
N PHE A 17 3.52 -7.92 1.22
CA PHE A 17 3.34 -6.98 0.13
C PHE A 17 2.79 -7.66 -1.12
N HIS A 18 3.42 -8.77 -1.52
CA HIS A 18 3.05 -9.47 -2.74
C HIS A 18 1.64 -10.07 -2.63
N GLY A 19 1.36 -10.78 -1.55
CA GLY A 19 0.06 -11.40 -1.31
C GLY A 19 -1.09 -10.39 -1.19
N THR A 20 -0.80 -9.19 -0.66
CA THR A 20 -1.79 -8.12 -0.54
C THR A 20 -2.02 -7.40 -1.86
N TRP A 21 -0.95 -7.00 -2.57
CA TRP A 21 -1.06 -6.02 -3.65
C TRP A 21 -1.04 -6.60 -5.06
N SER A 22 -0.63 -7.88 -5.26
CA SER A 22 -0.51 -8.45 -6.62
C SER A 22 -1.85 -8.58 -7.34
N SER A 23 -2.87 -9.14 -6.69
CA SER A 23 -4.21 -9.26 -7.28
C SER A 23 -4.84 -7.88 -7.54
N TRP A 24 -4.71 -6.94 -6.57
CA TRP A 24 -5.16 -5.56 -6.76
C TRP A 24 -4.49 -4.90 -7.97
N THR A 25 -3.18 -5.09 -8.16
CA THR A 25 -2.45 -4.54 -9.30
C THR A 25 -2.99 -5.07 -10.63
N LEU A 26 -3.28 -6.37 -10.71
CA LEU A 26 -3.89 -6.96 -11.90
C LEU A 26 -5.28 -6.36 -12.17
N ASP A 27 -6.11 -6.26 -11.13
CA ASP A 27 -7.47 -5.72 -11.24
C ASP A 27 -7.48 -4.27 -11.73
N ILE A 28 -6.59 -3.42 -11.21
CA ILE A 28 -6.50 -2.02 -11.66
C ILE A 28 -6.01 -1.91 -13.10
N ILE A 29 -5.01 -2.71 -13.50
CA ILE A 29 -4.50 -2.73 -14.87
C ILE A 29 -5.60 -3.19 -15.81
N ASP A 30 -6.33 -4.25 -15.49
CA ASP A 30 -7.42 -4.79 -16.30
C ASP A 30 -8.56 -3.78 -16.46
N HIS A 31 -8.96 -3.14 -15.37
CA HIS A 31 -10.01 -2.13 -15.37
C HIS A 31 -9.62 -0.91 -16.23
N LEU A 32 -8.45 -0.33 -15.99
CA LEU A 32 -8.01 0.90 -16.66
C LEU A 32 -7.71 0.67 -18.15
N CYS A 33 -7.16 -0.49 -18.50
CA CYS A 33 -6.83 -0.83 -19.89
C CYS A 33 -8.00 -1.44 -20.66
N ARG A 34 -9.19 -1.60 -20.07
CA ARG A 34 -10.39 -2.19 -20.72
C ARG A 34 -10.09 -3.48 -21.50
N ASN A 35 -9.23 -4.31 -20.94
CA ASN A 35 -8.75 -5.57 -21.53
C ASN A 35 -7.94 -5.44 -22.84
N GLU A 36 -7.47 -4.24 -23.21
CA GLU A 36 -6.54 -4.07 -24.34
C GLU A 36 -5.13 -4.57 -23.97
N ALA A 37 -4.73 -5.72 -24.50
CA ALA A 37 -3.47 -6.39 -24.12
C ALA A 37 -2.22 -5.52 -24.31
N SER A 38 -2.14 -4.75 -25.39
CA SER A 38 -1.01 -3.84 -25.63
C SER A 38 -0.89 -2.73 -24.60
N LYS A 39 -2.02 -2.17 -24.14
CA LYS A 39 -2.04 -1.15 -23.09
C LYS A 39 -1.67 -1.75 -21.73
N LYS A 40 -2.14 -2.97 -21.41
CA LYS A 40 -1.79 -3.67 -20.16
C LYS A 40 -0.27 -3.83 -20.01
N GLU A 41 0.42 -4.27 -21.06
CA GLU A 41 1.88 -4.42 -21.05
C GLU A 41 2.60 -3.10 -20.80
N LEU A 42 2.16 -2.00 -21.45
CA LEU A 42 2.75 -0.68 -21.28
C LEU A 42 2.54 -0.13 -19.86
N VAL A 43 1.32 -0.22 -19.34
CA VAL A 43 0.96 0.24 -17.99
C VAL A 43 1.70 -0.59 -16.94
N ALA A 44 1.70 -1.91 -17.05
CA ALA A 44 2.40 -2.79 -16.12
C ALA A 44 3.90 -2.47 -16.06
N ARG A 45 4.55 -2.32 -17.23
CA ARG A 45 5.96 -1.93 -17.32
C ARG A 45 6.21 -0.57 -16.66
N ALA A 46 5.33 0.41 -16.89
CA ALA A 46 5.46 1.75 -16.32
C ALA A 46 5.34 1.75 -14.79
N LEU A 47 4.51 0.87 -14.25
CA LEU A 47 4.35 0.67 -12.81
C LEU A 47 5.45 -0.21 -12.19
N GLY A 48 6.28 -0.87 -13.02
CA GLY A 48 7.27 -1.82 -12.57
C GLY A 48 6.68 -3.16 -12.12
N TYR A 49 5.66 -3.64 -12.85
CA TYR A 49 5.00 -4.92 -12.61
C TYR A 49 5.19 -5.88 -13.77
N ASP A 50 5.62 -7.11 -13.50
CA ASP A 50 5.76 -8.20 -14.47
C ASP A 50 4.45 -8.99 -14.57
N LEU A 51 3.69 -8.78 -15.63
CA LEU A 51 2.41 -9.46 -15.85
C LEU A 51 2.55 -10.97 -15.99
N LYS A 52 3.65 -11.44 -16.60
CA LYS A 52 3.86 -12.86 -16.86
C LYS A 52 4.10 -13.65 -15.57
N ASN A 53 4.96 -13.10 -14.70
CA ASN A 53 5.33 -13.72 -13.44
C ASN A 53 4.49 -13.20 -12.26
N GLN A 54 3.58 -12.26 -12.51
CA GLN A 54 2.73 -11.59 -11.53
C GLN A 54 3.53 -11.06 -10.33
N ASN A 55 4.64 -10.38 -10.60
CA ASN A 55 5.57 -9.96 -9.58
C ASN A 55 6.00 -8.49 -9.75
N PHE A 56 6.32 -7.84 -8.63
CA PHE A 56 6.83 -6.47 -8.60
C PHE A 56 8.33 -6.46 -8.87
N LEU A 57 8.78 -5.55 -9.75
CA LEU A 57 10.20 -5.25 -9.90
C LEU A 57 10.68 -4.45 -8.68
N LYS A 58 11.96 -4.54 -8.35
CA LYS A 58 12.56 -3.77 -7.25
C LYS A 58 12.39 -2.24 -7.40
N SER A 59 12.25 -1.77 -8.63
CA SER A 59 12.01 -0.36 -8.97
C SER A 59 10.52 -0.02 -9.13
N SER A 60 9.62 -0.90 -8.70
CA SER A 60 8.19 -0.67 -8.85
C SER A 60 7.73 0.58 -8.07
N LEU A 61 6.99 1.45 -8.75
CA LEU A 61 6.35 2.60 -8.12
C LEU A 61 5.30 2.19 -7.09
N LEU A 62 4.74 0.99 -7.22
CA LEU A 62 3.74 0.48 -6.28
C LEU A 62 4.36 0.05 -4.94
N ILE A 63 5.70 -0.13 -4.87
CA ILE A 63 6.40 -0.45 -3.62
C ILE A 63 6.68 0.82 -2.80
N ALA A 64 7.17 1.88 -3.44
CA ALA A 64 7.69 3.04 -2.73
C ALA A 64 7.17 4.40 -3.27
N GLY A 65 6.34 4.38 -4.31
CA GLY A 65 5.74 5.58 -4.88
C GLY A 65 4.41 5.95 -4.23
N THR A 66 3.88 7.12 -4.62
CA THR A 66 2.56 7.58 -4.22
C THR A 66 1.51 7.22 -5.27
N ALA A 67 0.21 7.26 -4.91
CA ALA A 67 -0.88 7.09 -5.86
C ALA A 67 -0.85 8.14 -6.98
N GLU A 68 -0.42 9.37 -6.66
CA GLU A 68 -0.23 10.44 -7.64
C GLU A 68 0.83 10.09 -8.67
N GLN A 69 2.00 9.60 -8.24
CA GLN A 69 3.08 9.18 -9.13
C GLN A 69 2.68 7.99 -10.02
N ALA A 70 1.91 7.04 -9.47
CA ALA A 70 1.36 5.95 -10.24
C ALA A 70 0.36 6.44 -11.29
N ALA A 71 -0.56 7.35 -10.91
CA ALA A 71 -1.53 7.96 -11.81
C ALA A 71 -0.84 8.75 -12.95
N ASP A 72 0.23 9.49 -12.67
CA ASP A 72 1.03 10.18 -13.69
C ASP A 72 1.57 9.21 -14.75
N LYS A 73 2.11 8.08 -14.32
CA LYS A 73 2.63 7.06 -15.25
C LYS A 73 1.53 6.38 -16.06
N ILE A 74 0.42 6.04 -15.43
CA ILE A 74 -0.73 5.43 -16.10
C ILE A 74 -1.32 6.39 -17.15
N ALA A 75 -1.49 7.67 -16.81
CA ALA A 75 -2.04 8.69 -17.70
C ALA A 75 -1.23 8.89 -19.00
N THR A 76 0.04 8.48 -19.05
CA THR A 76 0.83 8.52 -20.29
C THR A 76 0.35 7.52 -21.34
N PHE A 77 -0.41 6.50 -20.94
CA PHE A 77 -0.90 5.43 -21.82
C PHE A 77 -2.43 5.34 -21.91
N ILE A 78 -3.13 5.99 -20.97
CA ILE A 78 -4.59 6.02 -20.87
C ILE A 78 -5.04 7.47 -21.08
N ASN A 79 -5.53 7.81 -22.27
CA ASN A 79 -5.85 9.19 -22.66
C ASN A 79 -7.34 9.56 -22.50
N ASP A 80 -8.20 8.61 -22.23
CA ASP A 80 -9.65 8.75 -22.13
C ASP A 80 -10.14 8.94 -20.67
N ILE A 81 -9.21 8.93 -19.71
CA ILE A 81 -9.46 9.17 -18.29
C ILE A 81 -8.43 10.20 -17.81
N SER A 82 -8.84 11.18 -17.02
CA SER A 82 -7.93 12.18 -16.47
C SER A 82 -7.03 11.57 -15.37
N LYS A 83 -5.84 12.17 -15.17
CA LYS A 83 -4.95 11.80 -14.07
C LYS A 83 -5.66 11.76 -12.72
N GLN A 84 -6.49 12.78 -12.44
CA GLN A 84 -7.23 12.90 -11.18
C GLN A 84 -8.24 11.76 -10.99
N GLU A 85 -8.90 11.33 -12.06
CA GLU A 85 -9.82 10.20 -12.01
C GLU A 85 -9.07 8.88 -11.79
N ILE A 86 -7.91 8.69 -12.42
CA ILE A 86 -7.04 7.53 -12.20
C ILE A 86 -6.60 7.50 -10.74
N GLU A 87 -6.06 8.60 -10.20
CA GLU A 87 -5.62 8.69 -8.79
C GLU A 87 -6.78 8.37 -7.83
N LYS A 88 -7.93 8.98 -8.04
CA LYS A 88 -9.13 8.71 -7.23
C LYS A 88 -9.54 7.24 -7.30
N PHE A 89 -9.45 6.61 -8.46
CA PHE A 89 -9.74 5.19 -8.63
C PHE A 89 -8.74 4.34 -7.87
N LEU A 90 -7.43 4.60 -7.98
CA LEU A 90 -6.39 3.88 -7.24
C LEU A 90 -6.64 3.95 -5.73
N LEU A 91 -6.85 5.15 -5.19
CA LEU A 91 -7.11 5.37 -3.76
C LEU A 91 -8.41 4.70 -3.29
N SER A 92 -9.47 4.74 -4.11
CA SER A 92 -10.75 4.13 -3.73
C SER A 92 -10.70 2.60 -3.77
N SER A 93 -10.02 2.01 -4.76
CA SER A 93 -9.88 0.56 -4.89
C SER A 93 -8.98 -0.04 -3.81
N ALA A 94 -7.93 0.69 -3.39
CA ALA A 94 -7.03 0.26 -2.33
C ALA A 94 -7.71 0.09 -0.96
N LYS A 95 -8.82 0.77 -0.70
CA LYS A 95 -9.55 0.69 0.60
C LYS A 95 -10.02 -0.72 0.95
N ASN A 96 -10.35 -1.52 -0.06
CA ASN A 96 -10.96 -2.85 0.11
C ASN A 96 -10.00 -3.99 -0.24
N VAL A 97 -8.69 -3.71 -0.32
CA VAL A 97 -7.70 -4.75 -0.60
C VAL A 97 -7.73 -5.81 0.51
N LYS A 98 -7.57 -7.08 0.10
CA LYS A 98 -7.47 -8.18 1.05
C LYS A 98 -6.08 -8.22 1.66
N LEU A 99 -5.95 -7.75 2.89
CA LEU A 99 -4.68 -7.74 3.61
C LEU A 99 -4.23 -9.16 3.96
N MET A 100 -2.96 -9.48 3.71
CA MET A 100 -2.34 -10.74 4.11
C MET A 100 -1.33 -10.49 5.22
N GLU A 101 -1.67 -10.90 6.45
CA GLU A 101 -0.78 -10.79 7.60
C GLU A 101 0.47 -11.68 7.42
N VAL A 102 1.67 -11.16 7.74
CA VAL A 102 2.91 -11.95 7.70
C VAL A 102 2.99 -12.98 8.82
N ILE A 103 2.34 -12.70 9.95
CA ILE A 103 2.16 -13.56 11.13
C ILE A 103 0.80 -13.24 11.77
N PRO A 104 0.25 -14.02 12.71
CA PRO A 104 -0.94 -13.65 13.47
C PRO A 104 -0.72 -12.35 14.28
N LEU A 105 -1.03 -11.19 13.67
CA LEU A 105 -0.69 -9.85 14.18
C LEU A 105 -1.39 -9.51 15.49
N ASP A 106 -2.65 -9.90 15.69
CA ASP A 106 -3.36 -9.66 16.96
C ASP A 106 -2.61 -10.27 18.14
N LYS A 107 -2.18 -11.52 18.01
CA LYS A 107 -1.41 -12.21 19.06
C LYS A 107 -0.05 -11.56 19.29
N PHE A 108 0.64 -11.20 18.22
CA PHE A 108 1.98 -10.61 18.27
C PHE A 108 1.95 -9.22 18.93
N LEU A 109 1.08 -8.32 18.47
CA LEU A 109 0.97 -6.95 18.99
C LEU A 109 0.48 -6.93 20.42
N LYS A 110 -0.49 -7.79 20.78
CA LYS A 110 -0.95 -7.96 22.16
C LYS A 110 0.18 -8.37 23.09
N ASN A 111 1.08 -9.27 22.66
CA ASN A 111 2.24 -9.68 23.47
C ASN A 111 3.24 -8.52 23.66
N LEU A 112 3.47 -7.67 22.66
CA LEU A 112 4.32 -6.48 22.81
C LEU A 112 3.71 -5.49 23.82
N GLN A 113 2.42 -5.20 23.67
CA GLN A 113 1.71 -4.28 24.57
C GLN A 113 1.70 -4.78 26.03
N SER A 114 1.52 -6.10 26.24
CA SER A 114 1.55 -6.69 27.58
C SER A 114 2.92 -6.55 28.29
N LYS A 115 3.99 -6.28 27.54
CA LYS A 115 5.33 -6.00 28.04
C LYS A 115 5.62 -4.51 28.23
N GLY A 116 4.60 -3.66 28.06
CA GLY A 116 4.71 -2.21 28.22
C GLY A 116 5.32 -1.49 27.02
N VAL A 117 5.48 -2.17 25.86
CA VAL A 117 6.04 -1.58 24.64
C VAL A 117 4.97 -0.74 23.94
N ARG A 118 5.25 0.54 23.68
CA ARG A 118 4.43 1.40 22.84
C ARG A 118 4.63 1.06 21.37
N ILE A 119 3.55 1.12 20.60
CA ILE A 119 3.55 0.66 19.20
C ILE A 119 3.09 1.79 18.31
N GLY A 120 3.91 2.15 17.32
CA GLY A 120 3.58 3.11 16.27
C GLY A 120 3.64 2.50 14.87
N LEU A 121 2.95 3.13 13.93
CA LEU A 121 3.03 2.86 12.50
C LEU A 121 3.53 4.09 11.76
N VAL A 122 4.46 3.88 10.84
CA VAL A 122 4.87 4.88 9.83
C VAL A 122 4.79 4.21 8.47
N THR A 123 4.05 4.78 7.55
CA THR A 123 3.82 4.20 6.22
C THR A 123 3.88 5.24 5.11
N ASN A 124 4.20 4.77 3.91
CA ASN A 124 4.15 5.58 2.69
C ASN A 124 2.72 5.72 2.10
N ASP A 125 1.73 5.11 2.74
CA ASP A 125 0.32 5.30 2.41
C ASP A 125 -0.23 6.59 3.01
N PHE A 126 -1.41 7.02 2.53
CA PHE A 126 -2.21 8.01 3.23
C PHE A 126 -2.58 7.52 4.63
N GLU A 127 -2.47 8.39 5.64
CA GLU A 127 -2.82 8.07 7.01
C GLU A 127 -4.25 7.51 7.14
N ALA A 128 -5.20 8.12 6.43
CA ALA A 128 -6.58 7.66 6.41
C ALA A 128 -6.73 6.21 5.89
N LEU A 129 -5.92 5.82 4.88
CA LEU A 129 -5.90 4.46 4.34
C LEU A 129 -5.27 3.48 5.34
N ALA A 130 -4.18 3.88 5.99
CA ALA A 130 -3.54 3.08 7.04
C ALA A 130 -4.52 2.78 8.19
N HIS A 131 -5.26 3.79 8.67
CA HIS A 131 -6.32 3.61 9.67
C HIS A 131 -7.40 2.61 9.23
N LEU A 132 -7.84 2.68 7.97
CA LEU A 132 -8.84 1.75 7.42
C LEU A 132 -8.31 0.31 7.40
N HIS A 133 -7.09 0.11 6.91
CA HIS A 133 -6.46 -1.20 6.84
C HIS A 133 -6.26 -1.83 8.22
N LEU A 134 -5.72 -1.08 9.19
CA LEU A 134 -5.54 -1.58 10.55
C LEU A 134 -6.87 -1.92 11.24
N LYS A 135 -7.94 -1.15 10.97
CA LYS A 135 -9.30 -1.46 11.46
C LYS A 135 -9.84 -2.72 10.82
N ALA A 136 -9.70 -2.87 9.50
CA ALA A 136 -10.13 -4.06 8.77
C ALA A 136 -9.43 -5.34 9.27
N ALA A 137 -8.14 -5.24 9.62
CA ALA A 137 -7.37 -6.31 10.24
C ALA A 137 -7.64 -6.50 11.75
N GLY A 138 -8.45 -5.65 12.39
CA GLY A 138 -8.79 -5.75 13.82
C GLY A 138 -7.64 -5.39 14.78
N ILE A 139 -6.56 -4.80 14.27
CA ILE A 139 -5.33 -4.51 15.05
C ILE A 139 -5.12 -3.03 15.36
N HIS A 140 -5.96 -2.13 14.85
CA HIS A 140 -5.85 -0.68 15.05
C HIS A 140 -5.69 -0.28 16.53
N LYS A 141 -6.37 -0.98 17.44
CA LYS A 141 -6.37 -0.76 18.88
C LYS A 141 -5.00 -0.87 19.58
N TYR A 142 -4.02 -1.47 18.90
CA TYR A 142 -2.68 -1.66 19.45
C TYR A 142 -1.72 -0.49 19.19
N PHE A 143 -2.09 0.42 18.29
CA PHE A 143 -1.22 1.50 17.85
C PHE A 143 -1.49 2.79 18.63
N ASP A 144 -0.45 3.29 19.31
CA ASP A 144 -0.46 4.57 20.02
C ASP A 144 -0.28 5.76 19.05
N PHE A 145 0.35 5.50 17.89
CA PHE A 145 0.68 6.49 16.88
C PHE A 145 0.59 5.88 15.49
N ILE A 146 0.02 6.61 14.54
CA ILE A 146 -0.06 6.24 13.12
C ILE A 146 0.27 7.49 12.32
N ALA A 147 1.23 7.39 11.40
CA ALA A 147 1.59 8.43 10.45
C ALA A 147 1.63 7.90 9.03
N GLY A 148 0.91 8.58 8.15
CA GLY A 148 1.01 8.44 6.71
C GLY A 148 2.09 9.35 6.12
N TYR A 149 2.30 9.31 4.81
CA TYR A 149 3.31 10.11 4.12
C TYR A 149 3.09 11.62 4.27
N GLU A 150 1.84 12.07 4.45
CA GLU A 150 1.51 13.48 4.60
C GLU A 150 2.14 14.08 5.86
N ILE A 151 2.22 13.30 6.93
CA ILE A 151 2.83 13.74 8.19
C ILE A 151 4.35 13.67 8.09
N VAL A 152 4.88 12.61 7.45
CA VAL A 152 6.34 12.46 7.28
C VAL A 152 6.94 13.64 6.52
N LEU A 153 6.25 14.16 5.51
CA LEU A 153 6.68 15.34 4.75
C LEU A 153 6.78 16.62 5.60
N LEU A 154 5.96 16.77 6.65
CA LEU A 154 5.99 17.94 7.54
C LEU A 154 7.22 17.97 8.46
N PHE A 155 7.90 16.83 8.67
CA PHE A 155 9.10 16.74 9.51
C PHE A 155 10.41 16.77 8.72
N ILE A 156 10.36 16.69 7.38
CA ILE A 156 11.54 16.65 6.50
C ILE A 156 11.74 18.00 5.75
N ALA A 157 10.74 18.87 5.76
CA ALA A 157 10.76 20.23 5.18
C ALA A 157 11.28 21.25 6.20
#